data_5942f5a7f3b474b4b9b5da64402e69b2
#
_entry.id   5942f5a7f3b474b4b9b5da64402e69b2
#
_cell.length_a   1.000
_cell.length_b   1.000
_cell.length_c   1.000
_cell.angle_alpha   90.00
_cell.angle_beta   90.00
_cell.angle_gamma   90.00
#
_symmetry.space_group_name_H-M   'P 1'
#
loop_
_entity.id
_entity.type
_entity.pdbx_description
1 polymer ?
#
loop_
_entity_poly.entity_id
_entity_poly.type
_entity_poly.pdbx_seq_one_letter_code
_entity_poly.pdbx_strand_id
1 'polypeptide(L)'
;VTTVGFWLSVTLVPVFMAFGAMMPQILAAAKPPTHFAILDETGRYADIVRQAVADARRADLRADLHNFAATQADAAAASAALSKFDSEPGSTEEAARQALANAGINPNAFSPSRPRVIETSLDGRTPEDLRAQMQRSVQDNQAPPLDAFLVIRDEENGPALDYWSANLADHRLLDIAERAVAETMRIEALNRAGVSVSKVAA
;
A
#
# COMPACT_ATOMS: atom_id res chain seq x y z
N VAL A 1 -40.29 -37.93 -10.77
CA VAL A 1 -38.98 -38.44 -10.33
C VAL A 1 -38.03 -37.28 -10.37
N THR A 2 -38.00 -36.48 -9.30
CA THR A 2 -36.98 -35.43 -9.13
C THR A 2 -35.71 -36.11 -8.66
N THR A 3 -34.79 -36.30 -9.56
CA THR A 3 -33.51 -36.95 -9.27
C THR A 3 -32.67 -36.05 -8.35
N VAL A 4 -32.01 -36.66 -7.35
CA VAL A 4 -31.07 -36.02 -6.43
C VAL A 4 -30.08 -35.13 -7.20
N GLY A 5 -29.69 -35.53 -8.43
CA GLY A 5 -28.82 -34.75 -9.31
C GLY A 5 -29.36 -33.39 -9.73
N PHE A 6 -30.69 -33.22 -9.87
CA PHE A 6 -31.30 -31.93 -10.20
C PHE A 6 -31.16 -30.95 -9.05
N TRP A 7 -31.46 -31.38 -7.83
CA TRP A 7 -31.29 -30.51 -6.64
C TRP A 7 -29.85 -30.18 -6.35
N LEU A 8 -28.95 -31.12 -6.61
CA LEU A 8 -27.49 -30.88 -6.44
C LEU A 8 -26.97 -29.82 -7.41
N SER A 9 -27.41 -29.86 -8.68
CA SER A 9 -27.00 -28.86 -9.66
C SER A 9 -27.61 -27.48 -9.39
N VAL A 10 -28.85 -27.39 -8.96
CA VAL A 10 -29.54 -26.12 -8.62
C VAL A 10 -28.88 -25.45 -7.40
N THR A 11 -28.42 -26.23 -6.42
CA THR A 11 -27.77 -25.68 -5.21
C THR A 11 -26.28 -25.39 -5.41
N LEU A 12 -25.61 -26.20 -6.24
CA LEU A 12 -24.17 -26.09 -6.46
C LEU A 12 -23.79 -24.81 -7.22
N VAL A 13 -24.60 -24.40 -8.19
CA VAL A 13 -24.32 -23.19 -9.01
C VAL A 13 -24.29 -21.90 -8.17
N PRO A 14 -25.28 -21.59 -7.32
CA PRO A 14 -25.20 -20.41 -6.44
C PRO A 14 -24.03 -20.47 -5.45
N VAL A 15 -23.71 -21.66 -4.92
CA VAL A 15 -22.58 -21.85 -4.02
C VAL A 15 -21.26 -21.56 -4.75
N PHE A 16 -21.06 -22.07 -5.96
CA PHE A 16 -19.87 -21.76 -6.75
C PHE A 16 -19.79 -20.29 -7.17
N MET A 17 -20.92 -19.64 -7.48
CA MET A 17 -20.94 -18.21 -7.76
C MET A 17 -20.55 -17.38 -6.53
N ALA A 18 -21.07 -17.73 -5.35
CA ALA A 18 -20.70 -17.07 -4.10
C ALA A 18 -19.22 -17.27 -3.76
N PHE A 19 -18.71 -18.50 -3.89
CA PHE A 19 -17.28 -18.81 -3.71
C PHE A 19 -16.40 -18.07 -4.72
N GLY A 20 -16.80 -18.05 -5.99
CA GLY A 20 -16.07 -17.34 -7.05
C GLY A 20 -16.01 -15.83 -6.81
N ALA A 21 -17.05 -15.22 -6.26
CA ALA A 21 -17.08 -13.81 -5.89
C ALA A 21 -16.19 -13.49 -4.66
N MET A 22 -16.03 -14.42 -3.72
CA MET A 22 -15.21 -14.23 -2.51
C MET A 22 -13.75 -14.60 -2.70
N MET A 23 -13.42 -15.49 -3.66
CA MET A 23 -12.05 -15.98 -3.90
C MET A 23 -11.03 -14.86 -4.15
N PRO A 24 -11.29 -13.83 -4.98
CA PRO A 24 -10.34 -12.75 -5.19
C PRO A 24 -9.98 -11.98 -3.92
N GLN A 25 -10.96 -11.80 -3.02
CA GLN A 25 -10.74 -11.10 -1.74
C GLN A 25 -9.90 -11.93 -0.79
N ILE A 26 -10.16 -13.25 -0.70
CA ILE A 26 -9.37 -14.17 0.12
C ILE A 26 -7.93 -14.26 -0.39
N LEU A 27 -7.73 -14.36 -1.70
CA LEU A 27 -6.41 -14.41 -2.31
C LEU A 27 -5.65 -13.08 -2.14
N ALA A 28 -6.33 -11.94 -2.23
CA ALA A 28 -5.73 -10.62 -2.00
C ALA A 28 -5.29 -10.45 -0.54
N ALA A 29 -6.08 -10.95 0.43
CA ALA A 29 -5.75 -10.92 1.85
C ALA A 29 -4.62 -11.89 2.24
N ALA A 30 -4.43 -12.96 1.46
CA ALA A 30 -3.39 -13.97 1.70
C ALA A 30 -2.02 -13.62 1.10
N LYS A 31 -1.91 -12.57 0.28
CA LYS A 31 -0.62 -12.15 -0.28
C LYS A 31 0.31 -11.66 0.84
N PRO A 32 1.54 -12.19 0.91
CA PRO A 32 2.54 -11.65 1.83
C PRO A 32 2.87 -10.19 1.46
N PRO A 33 3.32 -9.37 2.42
CA PRO A 33 3.81 -8.04 2.11
C PRO A 33 5.07 -8.12 1.24
N THR A 34 5.22 -7.16 0.33
CA THR A 34 6.43 -7.00 -0.48
C THR A 34 7.47 -6.24 0.34
N HIS A 35 8.58 -6.88 0.67
CA HIS A 35 9.71 -6.25 1.32
C HIS A 35 10.57 -5.52 0.29
N PHE A 36 10.80 -4.23 0.50
CA PHE A 36 11.54 -3.43 -0.46
C PHE A 36 12.66 -2.61 0.17
N ALA A 37 13.62 -2.20 -0.66
CA ALA A 37 14.66 -1.24 -0.31
C ALA A 37 14.71 -0.10 -1.33
N ILE A 38 15.15 1.08 -0.88
CA ILE A 38 15.39 2.24 -1.73
C ILE A 38 16.88 2.56 -1.70
N LEU A 39 17.48 2.66 -2.87
CA LEU A 39 18.82 3.20 -3.07
C LEU A 39 18.70 4.50 -3.86
N ASP A 40 18.90 5.61 -3.20
CA ASP A 40 18.83 6.93 -3.80
C ASP A 40 20.25 7.50 -3.94
N GLU A 41 20.79 7.39 -5.15
CA GLU A 41 22.11 7.93 -5.50
C GLU A 41 22.11 9.47 -5.57
N THR A 42 20.90 10.08 -5.68
CA THR A 42 20.74 11.55 -5.73
C THR A 42 20.67 12.18 -4.34
N GLY A 43 20.28 11.40 -3.32
CA GLY A 43 20.04 11.87 -1.95
C GLY A 43 18.83 12.78 -1.78
N ARG A 44 17.90 12.83 -2.77
CA ARG A 44 16.79 13.80 -2.79
C ARG A 44 15.41 13.18 -2.75
N TYR A 45 15.25 11.96 -3.26
CA TYR A 45 13.95 11.39 -3.54
C TYR A 45 13.54 10.25 -2.60
N ALA A 46 14.49 9.64 -1.87
CA ALA A 46 14.19 8.52 -0.99
C ALA A 46 13.10 8.86 0.03
N ASP A 47 13.21 10.01 0.70
CA ASP A 47 12.23 10.42 1.71
C ASP A 47 10.86 10.75 1.08
N ILE A 48 10.85 11.28 -0.14
CA ILE A 48 9.63 11.55 -0.90
C ILE A 48 8.89 10.23 -1.22
N VAL A 49 9.64 9.21 -1.65
CA VAL A 49 9.07 7.88 -1.92
C VAL A 49 8.59 7.22 -0.63
N ARG A 50 9.35 7.30 0.47
CA ARG A 50 8.93 6.82 1.80
C ARG A 50 7.63 7.46 2.25
N GLN A 51 7.55 8.78 2.12
CA GLN A 51 6.33 9.51 2.46
C GLN A 51 5.15 9.05 1.61
N ALA A 52 5.33 8.90 0.30
CA ALA A 52 4.28 8.42 -0.59
C ALA A 52 3.81 6.99 -0.25
N VAL A 53 4.72 6.12 0.17
CA VAL A 53 4.37 4.77 0.67
C VAL A 53 3.58 4.86 1.98
N ALA A 54 3.96 5.76 2.90
CA ALA A 54 3.23 5.99 4.13
C ALA A 54 1.82 6.56 3.86
N ASP A 55 1.69 7.49 2.92
CA ASP A 55 0.40 8.05 2.50
C ASP A 55 -0.50 7.00 1.84
N ALA A 56 0.06 6.11 1.02
CA ALA A 56 -0.66 4.98 0.46
C ALA A 56 -1.16 4.02 1.56
N ARG A 57 -0.34 3.75 2.57
CA ARG A 57 -0.75 2.95 3.74
C ARG A 57 -1.86 3.62 4.53
N ARG A 58 -1.77 4.94 4.74
CA ARG A 58 -2.81 5.73 5.39
C ARG A 58 -4.14 5.64 4.64
N ALA A 59 -4.10 5.72 3.31
CA ALA A 59 -5.30 5.58 2.48
C ALA A 59 -5.93 4.18 2.61
N ASP A 60 -5.12 3.11 2.63
CA ASP A 60 -5.60 1.75 2.87
C ASP A 60 -6.26 1.63 4.26
N LEU A 61 -5.61 2.12 5.33
CA LEU A 61 -6.17 2.12 6.69
C LEU A 61 -7.46 2.94 6.79
N ARG A 62 -7.53 4.07 6.10
CA ARG A 62 -8.74 4.91 6.05
C ARG A 62 -9.90 4.16 5.39
N ALA A 63 -9.63 3.43 4.31
CA ALA A 63 -10.63 2.61 3.64
C ALA A 63 -11.12 1.46 4.53
N ASP A 64 -10.20 0.77 5.21
CA ASP A 64 -10.53 -0.29 6.15
C ASP A 64 -11.38 0.24 7.33
N LEU A 65 -10.98 1.39 7.88
CA LEU A 65 -11.70 2.08 8.96
C LEU A 65 -13.12 2.45 8.52
N HIS A 66 -13.27 3.02 7.31
CA HIS A 66 -14.57 3.37 6.75
C HIS A 66 -15.47 2.14 6.62
N ASN A 67 -14.96 1.06 6.01
CA ASN A 67 -15.72 -0.17 5.80
C ASN A 67 -16.13 -0.81 7.14
N PHE A 68 -15.20 -0.85 8.10
CA PHE A 68 -15.49 -1.40 9.43
C PHE A 68 -16.53 -0.56 10.18
N ALA A 69 -16.33 0.76 10.26
CA ALA A 69 -17.24 1.65 10.97
C ALA A 69 -18.65 1.64 10.37
N ALA A 70 -18.77 1.58 9.04
CA ALA A 70 -20.05 1.50 8.35
C ALA A 70 -20.84 0.21 8.66
N THR A 71 -20.15 -0.87 9.08
CA THR A 71 -20.80 -2.13 9.46
C THR A 71 -21.12 -2.24 10.94
N GLN A 72 -20.46 -1.45 11.80
CA GLN A 72 -20.53 -1.58 13.27
C GLN A 72 -21.29 -0.44 13.96
N ALA A 73 -21.54 0.67 13.26
CA ALA A 73 -22.09 1.88 13.87
C ALA A 73 -23.05 2.61 12.93
N ASP A 74 -23.75 3.61 13.46
CA ASP A 74 -24.53 4.53 12.66
C ASP A 74 -23.62 5.50 11.83
N ALA A 75 -24.23 6.20 10.90
CA ALA A 75 -23.50 7.09 9.99
C ALA A 75 -22.79 8.25 10.73
N ALA A 76 -23.33 8.69 11.87
CA ALA A 76 -22.74 9.79 12.65
C ALA A 76 -21.46 9.33 13.36
N ALA A 77 -21.48 8.18 14.03
CA ALA A 77 -20.32 7.60 14.69
C ALA A 77 -19.24 7.20 13.66
N ALA A 78 -19.62 6.62 12.52
CA ALA A 78 -18.69 6.31 11.44
C ALA A 78 -17.99 7.56 10.90
N SER A 79 -18.74 8.66 10.67
CA SER A 79 -18.20 9.93 10.23
C SER A 79 -17.26 10.55 11.27
N ALA A 80 -17.61 10.47 12.57
CA ALA A 80 -16.77 10.96 13.65
C ALA A 80 -15.44 10.22 13.73
N ALA A 81 -15.44 8.88 13.57
CA ALA A 81 -14.23 8.08 13.56
C ALA A 81 -13.30 8.49 12.39
N LEU A 82 -13.85 8.65 11.19
CA LEU A 82 -13.08 9.09 10.01
C LEU A 82 -12.49 10.50 10.20
N SER A 83 -13.30 11.45 10.66
CA SER A 83 -12.85 12.82 10.92
C SER A 83 -11.73 12.86 11.96
N LYS A 84 -11.84 12.04 13.01
CA LYS A 84 -10.78 11.93 14.01
C LYS A 84 -9.51 11.35 13.44
N PHE A 85 -9.59 10.26 12.66
CA PHE A 85 -8.44 9.66 11.98
C PHE A 85 -7.79 10.65 11.01
N ASP A 86 -8.58 11.39 10.23
CA ASP A 86 -8.07 12.38 9.27
C ASP A 86 -7.35 13.56 9.97
N SER A 87 -7.74 13.90 11.19
CA SER A 87 -7.11 14.97 11.99
C SER A 87 -5.80 14.56 12.70
N GLU A 88 -5.55 13.26 12.84
CA GLU A 88 -4.34 12.76 13.49
C GLU A 88 -3.19 12.61 12.47
N PRO A 89 -1.98 13.06 12.80
CA PRO A 89 -0.82 12.81 11.95
C PRO A 89 -0.42 11.33 12.00
N GLY A 90 0.04 10.81 10.87
CA GLY A 90 0.58 9.46 10.79
C GLY A 90 -0.41 8.45 10.19
N SER A 91 0.13 7.27 9.87
CA SER A 91 -0.55 6.18 9.16
C SER A 91 -0.59 4.90 9.99
N THR A 92 -0.77 5.03 11.31
CA THR A 92 -0.67 3.92 12.24
C THR A 92 -2.02 3.24 12.47
N GLU A 93 -1.97 1.95 12.69
CA GLU A 93 -3.12 1.17 13.11
C GLU A 93 -3.67 1.63 14.47
N GLU A 94 -2.77 2.09 15.34
CA GLU A 94 -3.15 2.63 16.66
C GLU A 94 -3.99 3.91 16.51
N ALA A 95 -3.64 4.81 15.60
CA ALA A 95 -4.45 6.00 15.32
C ALA A 95 -5.86 5.63 14.84
N ALA A 96 -5.98 4.58 14.01
CA ALA A 96 -7.27 4.08 13.56
C ALA A 96 -8.09 3.49 14.70
N ARG A 97 -7.48 2.69 15.60
CA ARG A 97 -8.15 2.15 16.79
C ARG A 97 -8.57 3.24 17.75
N GLN A 98 -7.74 4.25 17.96
CA GLN A 98 -8.07 5.39 18.81
C GLN A 98 -9.22 6.21 18.26
N ALA A 99 -9.27 6.41 16.93
CA ALA A 99 -10.38 7.08 16.28
C ALA A 99 -11.72 6.33 16.47
N LEU A 100 -11.71 4.99 16.37
CA LEU A 100 -12.87 4.14 16.67
C LEU A 100 -13.30 4.27 18.12
N ALA A 101 -12.36 4.17 19.07
CA ALA A 101 -12.66 4.29 20.50
C ALA A 101 -13.29 5.65 20.82
N ASN A 102 -12.78 6.74 20.26
CA ASN A 102 -13.32 8.09 20.44
C ASN A 102 -14.75 8.24 19.87
N ALA A 103 -15.09 7.45 18.85
CA ALA A 103 -16.44 7.41 18.28
C ALA A 103 -17.38 6.40 18.98
N GLY A 104 -16.93 5.76 20.07
CA GLY A 104 -17.71 4.74 20.79
C GLY A 104 -17.83 3.39 20.07
N ILE A 105 -17.00 3.14 19.07
CA ILE A 105 -16.94 1.88 18.33
C ILE A 105 -15.88 0.98 18.93
N ASN A 106 -16.16 -0.32 19.10
CA ASN A 106 -15.20 -1.26 19.69
C ASN A 106 -13.92 -1.41 18.84
N PRO A 107 -12.78 -0.87 19.27
CA PRO A 107 -11.54 -0.91 18.50
C PRO A 107 -10.89 -2.30 18.43
N ASN A 108 -11.22 -3.21 19.38
CA ASN A 108 -10.62 -4.54 19.45
C ASN A 108 -11.14 -5.47 18.34
N ALA A 109 -12.30 -5.18 17.79
CA ALA A 109 -12.85 -5.92 16.65
C ALA A 109 -12.28 -5.45 15.30
N PHE A 110 -11.56 -4.34 15.28
CA PHE A 110 -10.94 -3.80 14.07
C PHE A 110 -9.68 -4.58 13.71
N SER A 111 -9.71 -5.21 12.55
CA SER A 111 -8.58 -5.95 11.97
C SER A 111 -8.28 -5.38 10.59
N PRO A 112 -7.40 -4.38 10.49
CA PRO A 112 -7.07 -3.76 9.21
C PRO A 112 -6.27 -4.70 8.33
N SER A 113 -6.26 -4.43 7.04
CA SER A 113 -5.41 -5.12 6.08
C SER A 113 -3.94 -4.96 6.45
N ARG A 114 -3.14 -5.99 6.18
CA ARG A 114 -1.68 -5.93 6.39
C ARG A 114 -1.06 -4.89 5.46
N PRO A 115 0.07 -4.26 5.87
CA PRO A 115 0.85 -3.44 4.96
C PRO A 115 1.18 -4.24 3.69
N ARG A 116 0.95 -3.65 2.52
CA ARG A 116 1.25 -4.33 1.25
C ARG A 116 2.72 -4.24 0.88
N VAL A 117 3.38 -3.18 1.35
CA VAL A 117 4.81 -2.94 1.17
C VAL A 117 5.45 -2.60 2.51
N ILE A 118 6.64 -3.14 2.77
CA ILE A 118 7.40 -2.94 4.01
C ILE A 118 8.83 -2.60 3.62
N GLU A 119 9.33 -1.45 4.04
CA GLU A 119 10.74 -1.09 3.80
C GLU A 119 11.67 -1.93 4.67
N THR A 120 12.66 -2.52 4.04
CA THR A 120 13.77 -3.19 4.71
C THR A 120 14.98 -2.26 4.64
N SER A 121 15.44 -1.79 5.81
CA SER A 121 16.65 -0.95 5.86
C SER A 121 17.86 -1.79 5.48
N LEU A 122 18.50 -1.42 4.39
CA LEU A 122 19.72 -2.04 3.87
C LEU A 122 20.75 -0.96 3.53
N ASP A 123 20.99 -0.06 4.48
CA ASP A 123 21.87 1.09 4.31
C ASP A 123 23.30 0.70 3.90
N GLY A 124 23.90 1.50 3.03
CA GLY A 124 25.28 1.35 2.58
C GLY A 124 25.56 0.19 1.63
N ARG A 125 24.50 -0.37 1.00
CA ARG A 125 24.63 -1.46 0.02
C ARG A 125 24.63 -0.95 -1.41
N THR A 126 25.34 -1.67 -2.28
CA THR A 126 25.34 -1.42 -3.73
C THR A 126 24.15 -2.09 -4.41
N PRO A 127 23.78 -1.70 -5.64
CA PRO A 127 22.74 -2.41 -6.41
C PRO A 127 23.02 -3.91 -6.57
N GLU A 128 24.30 -4.29 -6.69
CA GLU A 128 24.76 -5.66 -6.80
C GLU A 128 24.50 -6.44 -5.50
N ASP A 129 24.77 -5.82 -4.35
CA ASP A 129 24.48 -6.40 -3.03
C ASP A 129 22.97 -6.64 -2.85
N LEU A 130 22.15 -5.68 -3.29
CA LEU A 130 20.68 -5.79 -3.23
C LEU A 130 20.17 -6.92 -4.14
N ARG A 131 20.71 -7.06 -5.35
CA ARG A 131 20.39 -8.20 -6.24
C ARG A 131 20.75 -9.52 -5.61
N ALA A 132 21.96 -9.62 -5.04
CA ALA A 132 22.40 -10.82 -4.36
C ALA A 132 21.55 -11.13 -3.12
N GLN A 133 21.12 -10.11 -2.38
CA GLN A 133 20.22 -10.27 -1.25
C GLN A 133 18.82 -10.75 -1.69
N MET A 134 18.25 -10.18 -2.74
CA MET A 134 16.96 -10.58 -3.30
C MET A 134 17.00 -12.05 -3.76
N GLN A 135 18.07 -12.48 -4.44
CA GLN A 135 18.24 -13.87 -4.83
C GLN A 135 18.34 -14.82 -3.62
N ARG A 136 19.05 -14.41 -2.58
CA ARG A 136 19.14 -15.17 -1.32
C ARG A 136 17.81 -15.27 -0.61
N SER A 137 17.04 -14.19 -0.54
CA SER A 137 15.72 -14.20 0.14
C SER A 137 14.71 -15.13 -0.56
N VAL A 138 14.84 -15.34 -1.86
CA VAL A 138 14.02 -16.30 -2.63
C VAL A 138 14.45 -17.75 -2.34
N GLN A 139 15.74 -17.99 -2.07
CA GLN A 139 16.31 -19.34 -1.90
C GLN A 139 16.33 -19.78 -0.44
N ASP A 140 16.44 -18.85 0.49
CA ASP A 140 16.62 -19.11 1.92
C ASP A 140 15.65 -18.24 2.76
N ASN A 141 14.65 -18.88 3.34
CA ASN A 141 13.66 -18.24 4.21
C ASN A 141 14.26 -17.64 5.50
N GLN A 142 15.53 -17.90 5.82
CA GLN A 142 16.21 -17.31 6.97
C GLN A 142 16.94 -16.01 6.62
N ALA A 143 17.15 -15.72 5.32
CA ALA A 143 17.70 -14.45 4.88
C ALA A 143 16.70 -13.30 5.13
N PRO A 144 17.17 -12.08 5.46
CA PRO A 144 16.30 -10.93 5.55
C PRO A 144 15.50 -10.77 4.25
N PRO A 145 14.16 -10.68 4.33
CA PRO A 145 13.32 -10.65 3.14
C PRO A 145 13.60 -9.38 2.32
N LEU A 146 13.80 -9.57 1.02
CA LEU A 146 13.89 -8.51 0.03
C LEU A 146 13.28 -9.01 -1.27
N ASP A 147 12.09 -8.51 -1.59
CA ASP A 147 11.32 -8.91 -2.76
C ASP A 147 11.49 -7.94 -3.93
N ALA A 148 11.81 -6.67 -3.61
CA ALA A 148 12.00 -5.62 -4.60
C ALA A 148 13.02 -4.58 -4.11
N PHE A 149 13.64 -3.85 -5.02
CA PHE A 149 14.36 -2.64 -4.70
C PHE A 149 14.24 -1.61 -5.82
N LEU A 150 14.33 -0.34 -5.43
CA LEU A 150 14.27 0.82 -6.30
C LEU A 150 15.61 1.55 -6.25
N VAL A 151 16.19 1.81 -7.40
CA VAL A 151 17.38 2.66 -7.53
C VAL A 151 16.97 3.96 -8.20
N ILE A 152 17.29 5.09 -7.57
CA ILE A 152 17.00 6.42 -8.08
C ILE A 152 18.33 7.07 -8.47
N ARG A 153 18.47 7.43 -9.74
CA ARG A 153 19.67 8.05 -10.30
C ARG A 153 19.34 9.38 -10.95
N ASP A 154 20.32 10.28 -11.00
CA ASP A 154 20.23 11.47 -11.85
C ASP A 154 20.67 11.14 -13.27
N GLU A 155 19.80 11.46 -14.24
CA GLU A 155 20.11 11.42 -15.66
C GLU A 155 19.94 12.82 -16.29
N GLU A 156 20.40 13.02 -17.53
CA GLU A 156 20.34 14.31 -18.22
C GLU A 156 18.92 14.91 -18.28
N ASN A 157 17.90 14.06 -18.32
CA ASN A 157 16.50 14.46 -18.44
C ASN A 157 15.74 14.47 -17.10
N GLY A 158 16.42 14.21 -15.99
CA GLY A 158 15.84 14.13 -14.63
C GLY A 158 16.06 12.78 -13.96
N PRO A 159 15.45 12.53 -12.80
CA PRO A 159 15.66 11.28 -12.08
C PRO A 159 15.11 10.08 -12.85
N ALA A 160 15.94 9.06 -13.00
CA ALA A 160 15.57 7.75 -13.52
C ALA A 160 15.29 6.79 -12.36
N LEU A 161 14.28 5.95 -12.53
CA LEU A 161 13.83 4.97 -11.56
C LEU A 161 14.06 3.56 -12.12
N ASP A 162 15.06 2.86 -11.60
CA ASP A 162 15.31 1.46 -11.92
C ASP A 162 14.63 0.57 -10.87
N TYR A 163 13.66 -0.21 -11.28
CA TYR A 163 12.92 -1.11 -10.40
C TYR A 163 13.29 -2.57 -10.66
N TRP A 164 13.65 -3.25 -9.60
CA TRP A 164 13.98 -4.67 -9.59
C TRP A 164 13.02 -5.40 -8.65
N SER A 165 12.37 -6.46 -9.13
CA SER A 165 11.43 -7.23 -8.33
C SER A 165 11.52 -8.72 -8.66
N ALA A 166 11.40 -9.54 -7.61
CA ALA A 166 11.24 -10.98 -7.74
C ALA A 166 9.86 -11.36 -8.34
N ASN A 167 8.87 -10.47 -8.18
CA ASN A 167 7.52 -10.63 -8.74
C ASN A 167 7.22 -9.49 -9.72
N LEU A 168 7.43 -9.74 -11.00
CA LEU A 168 7.19 -8.77 -12.07
C LEU A 168 5.72 -8.36 -12.25
N ALA A 169 4.78 -9.05 -11.62
CA ALA A 169 3.36 -8.68 -11.67
C ALA A 169 2.96 -7.65 -10.59
N ASP A 170 3.85 -7.35 -9.64
CA ASP A 170 3.60 -6.36 -8.59
C ASP A 170 4.36 -5.07 -8.88
N HIS A 171 3.67 -4.12 -9.51
CA HIS A 171 4.21 -2.80 -9.85
C HIS A 171 3.81 -1.71 -8.84
N ARG A 172 3.11 -2.06 -7.75
CA ARG A 172 2.54 -1.07 -6.82
C ARG A 172 3.59 -0.09 -6.26
N LEU A 173 4.75 -0.61 -5.85
CA LEU A 173 5.83 0.24 -5.34
C LEU A 173 6.35 1.18 -6.43
N LEU A 174 6.57 0.67 -7.64
CA LEU A 174 7.01 1.47 -8.78
C LEU A 174 5.99 2.58 -9.09
N ASP A 175 4.70 2.24 -9.17
CA ASP A 175 3.62 3.21 -9.44
C ASP A 175 3.56 4.33 -8.38
N ILE A 176 3.79 4.00 -7.10
CA ILE A 176 3.86 4.97 -6.01
C ILE A 176 5.08 5.87 -6.20
N ALA A 177 6.26 5.29 -6.45
CA ALA A 177 7.51 6.03 -6.59
C ALA A 177 7.50 6.94 -7.82
N GLU A 178 7.09 6.45 -8.99
CA GLU A 178 6.98 7.23 -10.22
C GLU A 178 6.07 8.44 -10.03
N ARG A 179 4.90 8.24 -9.43
CA ARG A 179 3.95 9.32 -9.17
C ARG A 179 4.52 10.36 -8.21
N ALA A 180 5.19 9.93 -7.13
CA ALA A 180 5.76 10.81 -6.13
C ALA A 180 6.91 11.65 -6.72
N VAL A 181 7.80 11.03 -7.49
CA VAL A 181 8.91 11.70 -8.15
C VAL A 181 8.41 12.66 -9.22
N ALA A 182 7.47 12.23 -10.08
CA ALA A 182 6.89 13.07 -11.12
C ALA A 182 6.18 14.30 -10.54
N GLU A 183 5.42 14.16 -9.44
CA GLU A 183 4.76 15.29 -8.80
C GLU A 183 5.77 16.26 -8.18
N THR A 184 6.85 15.76 -7.58
CA THR A 184 7.93 16.59 -7.05
C THR A 184 8.61 17.39 -8.16
N MET A 185 8.95 16.76 -9.29
CA MET A 185 9.53 17.43 -10.44
C MET A 185 8.59 18.51 -11.01
N ARG A 186 7.29 18.20 -11.08
CA ARG A 186 6.27 19.16 -11.52
C ARG A 186 6.22 20.37 -10.61
N ILE A 187 6.21 20.17 -9.28
CA ILE A 187 6.21 21.26 -8.29
C ILE A 187 7.48 22.11 -8.43
N GLU A 188 8.65 21.48 -8.57
CA GLU A 188 9.93 22.18 -8.78
C GLU A 188 9.93 22.99 -10.09
N ALA A 189 9.38 22.45 -11.17
CA ALA A 189 9.27 23.16 -12.44
C ALA A 189 8.35 24.37 -12.34
N LEU A 190 7.20 24.26 -11.68
CA LEU A 190 6.30 25.37 -11.42
C LEU A 190 6.95 26.47 -10.56
N ASN A 191 7.64 26.09 -9.50
CA ASN A 191 8.35 27.01 -8.63
C ASN A 191 9.47 27.77 -9.38
N ARG A 192 10.22 27.09 -10.25
CA ARG A 192 11.25 27.72 -11.11
C ARG A 192 10.61 28.69 -12.14
N ALA A 193 9.41 28.40 -12.60
CA ALA A 193 8.66 29.28 -13.49
C ALA A 193 7.96 30.45 -12.76
N GLY A 194 8.11 30.58 -11.42
CA GLY A 194 7.48 31.64 -10.63
C GLY A 194 5.98 31.43 -10.42
N VAL A 195 5.45 30.24 -10.71
CA VAL A 195 4.03 29.91 -10.52
C VAL A 195 3.85 29.28 -9.14
N SER A 196 3.14 29.96 -8.25
CA SER A 196 2.80 29.43 -6.93
C SER A 196 1.77 28.29 -7.08
N VAL A 197 2.10 27.11 -6.55
CA VAL A 197 1.23 25.91 -6.58
C VAL A 197 -0.15 26.18 -5.96
N SER A 198 -0.25 27.08 -4.98
CA SER A 198 -1.51 27.51 -4.35
C SER A 198 -2.50 28.19 -5.33
N LYS A 199 -2.03 28.69 -6.48
CA LYS A 199 -2.87 29.30 -7.52
C LYS A 199 -3.42 28.33 -8.56
N VAL A 200 -2.88 27.09 -8.61
CA VAL A 200 -3.27 26.08 -9.60
C VAL A 200 -4.32 25.11 -9.02
N ALA A 201 -4.47 25.07 -7.69
CA ALA A 201 -5.40 24.20 -6.98
C ALA A 201 -6.76 24.88 -6.66
N ALA A 202 -6.99 26.12 -7.13
CA ALA A 202 -8.24 26.86 -7.02
C ALA A 202 -8.97 26.87 -8.37
#